data_a01166793e3fcec691f560622b1ba22e
#
_entry.id   a01166793e3fcec691f560622b1ba22e
#
_cell.length_a   1.000
_cell.length_b   1.000
_cell.length_c   1.000
_cell.angle_alpha   90.00
_cell.angle_beta   90.00
_cell.angle_gamma   90.00
#
_symmetry.space_group_name_H-M   'P 1'
#
loop_
_entity.id
_entity.type
_entity.pdbx_description
1 polymer ?
#
loop_
_entity_poly.entity_id
_entity_poly.type
_entity_poly.pdbx_seq_one_letter_code
_entity_poly.pdbx_strand_id
1 'polypeptide(L)'
;MIESRLGGAGVWDVLAPASEPIDGVALSRLARVERRLRTEVHTAGPDGARTAALTKVMSVADVLGAISPISLERLESTRFGNWIVGGAINLLEQQLPQLGRSLIGRDPQDGTTWLRIMLRSRERQPAEVKRSIIETVRRIVAEEFPVSTQASAGEVTGFFVLLAQLVERMLADQWFTFLIAAAGIFALLAAAFRSPLLAAVALVPNALPIFVVLGLLGWSGERVNMGTAMIAAVSMGLSVDSSIHYIAAFRRRIADGHAFSAALGTAHQTAGRAMIFSTLALVVGFLALTTSGFMPTVSFGALSCLTLAGGLVGNLVVLPVLLTLLSPWIGPGCPADEKTLQHASIA
;
A
#
# COMPACT_ATOMS: atom_id res chain seq x y z
N MET A 1 -5.22 -2.02 23.31
CA MET A 1 -4.76 -2.66 24.56
C MET A 1 -3.34 -3.27 24.46
N ILE A 2 -2.99 -4.02 23.41
CA ILE A 2 -1.64 -4.59 23.22
C ILE A 2 -0.58 -3.49 22.99
N GLU A 3 -0.86 -2.51 22.15
CA GLU A 3 0.08 -1.42 21.85
C GLU A 3 0.42 -0.52 23.06
N SER A 4 -0.54 -0.32 23.97
CA SER A 4 -0.33 0.53 25.14
C SER A 4 0.34 -0.17 26.31
N ARG A 5 0.18 -1.50 26.41
CA ARG A 5 0.72 -2.29 27.55
C ARG A 5 2.02 -3.04 27.24
N LEU A 6 2.24 -3.44 25.98
CA LEU A 6 3.41 -4.23 25.57
C LEU A 6 4.42 -3.44 24.70
N GLY A 7 4.23 -2.13 24.53
CA GLY A 7 5.17 -1.28 23.81
C GLY A 7 5.11 -1.39 22.29
N GLY A 8 4.03 -1.98 21.72
CA GLY A 8 3.82 -2.10 20.27
C GLY A 8 3.77 -3.56 19.80
N ALA A 9 3.05 -3.78 18.70
CA ALA A 9 2.90 -5.10 18.09
C ALA A 9 3.92 -5.34 16.95
N GLY A 10 4.57 -4.28 16.44
CA GLY A 10 5.57 -4.37 15.38
C GLY A 10 6.88 -4.98 15.89
N VAL A 11 7.08 -6.26 15.61
CA VAL A 11 8.31 -7.00 15.93
C VAL A 11 9.15 -7.13 14.68
N TRP A 12 10.44 -6.83 14.80
CA TRP A 12 11.41 -6.93 13.74
C TRP A 12 12.82 -7.08 14.29
N ASP A 13 13.77 -7.38 13.42
CA ASP A 13 15.08 -7.81 13.84
C ASP A 13 16.19 -7.15 13.01
N VAL A 14 17.31 -6.92 13.65
CA VAL A 14 18.59 -6.66 13.01
C VAL A 14 19.47 -7.91 13.22
N LEU A 15 19.99 -8.41 12.12
CA LEU A 15 20.95 -9.51 12.10
C LEU A 15 22.34 -8.91 11.85
N ALA A 16 23.23 -9.05 12.84
CA ALA A 16 24.61 -8.60 12.79
C ALA A 16 25.54 -9.80 12.60
N PRO A 17 26.39 -9.83 11.57
CA PRO A 17 27.34 -10.93 11.39
C PRO A 17 28.42 -10.88 12.46
N ALA A 18 28.83 -12.04 12.95
CA ALA A 18 29.88 -12.19 13.92
C ALA A 18 30.86 -13.29 13.52
N SER A 19 32.13 -13.13 13.93
CA SER A 19 33.15 -14.18 13.81
C SER A 19 32.91 -15.34 14.80
N GLU A 20 33.35 -16.50 14.47
CA GLU A 20 33.44 -17.61 15.43
C GLU A 20 34.90 -17.85 15.87
N PRO A 21 35.16 -17.90 17.21
CA PRO A 21 34.24 -17.61 18.31
C PRO A 21 33.83 -16.13 18.39
N ILE A 22 32.62 -15.88 18.96
CA ILE A 22 32.14 -14.50 19.16
C ILE A 22 33.13 -13.77 20.06
N ASP A 23 33.68 -12.68 19.55
CA ASP A 23 34.68 -11.88 20.22
C ASP A 23 34.12 -10.64 20.92
N GLY A 24 34.93 -10.01 21.77
CA GLY A 24 34.56 -8.77 22.46
C GLY A 24 34.31 -7.59 21.49
N VAL A 25 34.92 -7.62 20.30
CA VAL A 25 34.76 -6.56 19.28
C VAL A 25 33.36 -6.64 18.66
N ALA A 26 32.86 -7.85 18.35
CA ALA A 26 31.51 -8.05 17.84
C ALA A 26 30.47 -7.57 18.84
N LEU A 27 30.63 -7.93 20.14
CA LEU A 27 29.71 -7.50 21.20
C LEU A 27 29.75 -5.98 21.44
N SER A 28 30.91 -5.35 21.38
CA SER A 28 31.01 -3.90 21.55
C SER A 28 30.41 -3.14 20.38
N ARG A 29 30.54 -3.65 19.15
CA ARG A 29 29.83 -3.10 17.97
C ARG A 29 28.31 -3.25 18.15
N LEU A 30 27.86 -4.42 18.61
CA LEU A 30 26.44 -4.66 18.87
C LEU A 30 25.90 -3.69 19.92
N ALA A 31 26.60 -3.47 21.02
CA ALA A 31 26.23 -2.53 22.06
C ALA A 31 26.21 -1.06 21.56
N ARG A 32 27.12 -0.69 20.65
CA ARG A 32 27.08 0.63 19.97
C ARG A 32 25.85 0.79 19.11
N VAL A 33 25.52 -0.22 18.29
CA VAL A 33 24.29 -0.20 17.48
C VAL A 33 23.07 -0.05 18.37
N GLU A 34 22.93 -0.81 19.44
CA GLU A 34 21.82 -0.69 20.37
C GLU A 34 21.68 0.71 20.95
N ARG A 35 22.78 1.31 21.39
CA ARG A 35 22.79 2.67 21.91
C ARG A 35 22.32 3.65 20.85
N ARG A 36 22.86 3.58 19.63
CA ARG A 36 22.48 4.43 18.51
C ARG A 36 21.01 4.25 18.15
N LEU A 37 20.52 3.01 18.11
CA LEU A 37 19.11 2.71 17.87
C LEU A 37 18.18 3.36 18.91
N ARG A 38 18.56 3.35 20.19
CA ARG A 38 17.79 3.99 21.26
C ARG A 38 17.84 5.51 21.22
N THR A 39 18.95 6.10 20.76
CA THR A 39 19.20 7.55 20.81
C THR A 39 18.95 8.27 19.52
N GLU A 40 19.04 7.62 18.36
CA GLU A 40 18.91 8.28 17.05
C GLU A 40 17.56 8.02 16.38
N VAL A 41 16.87 6.91 16.69
CA VAL A 41 15.63 6.53 16.02
C VAL A 41 14.42 7.17 16.72
N HIS A 42 13.97 8.30 16.18
CA HIS A 42 12.85 9.07 16.72
C HIS A 42 11.76 9.27 15.67
N THR A 43 10.53 9.51 16.16
CA THR A 43 9.39 9.95 15.34
C THR A 43 8.83 11.24 15.90
N ALA A 44 8.17 12.04 15.06
CA ALA A 44 7.36 13.15 15.52
C ALA A 44 6.13 12.61 16.26
N GLY A 45 5.98 12.98 17.52
CA GLY A 45 4.75 12.73 18.28
C GLY A 45 3.60 13.63 17.82
N PRO A 46 2.36 13.40 18.32
CA PRO A 46 1.19 14.23 18.00
C PRO A 46 1.40 15.72 18.28
N ASP A 47 2.24 16.03 19.27
CA ASP A 47 2.54 17.41 19.73
C ASP A 47 3.81 17.99 19.06
N GLY A 48 4.33 17.37 17.99
CA GLY A 48 5.59 17.75 17.36
C GLY A 48 6.84 17.41 18.18
N ALA A 49 6.72 16.84 19.37
CA ALA A 49 7.84 16.41 20.20
C ALA A 49 8.50 15.16 19.60
N ARG A 50 9.84 15.09 19.68
CA ARG A 50 10.58 13.87 19.30
C ARG A 50 10.32 12.77 20.32
N THR A 51 9.68 11.70 19.89
CA THR A 51 9.43 10.50 20.71
C THR A 51 10.25 9.34 20.17
N ALA A 52 10.75 8.47 21.05
CA ALA A 52 11.44 7.26 20.64
C ALA A 52 10.53 6.40 19.75
N ALA A 53 11.02 6.06 18.57
CA ALA A 53 10.28 5.24 17.60
C ALA A 53 10.33 3.76 17.96
N LEU A 54 11.44 3.34 18.56
CA LEU A 54 11.64 1.99 19.06
C LEU A 54 11.23 1.94 20.54
N THR A 55 10.27 1.09 20.85
CA THR A 55 9.74 0.93 22.22
C THR A 55 10.54 -0.09 23.02
N LYS A 56 11.22 -1.01 22.34
CA LYS A 56 12.12 -1.98 22.96
C LYS A 56 13.23 -2.33 21.96
N VAL A 57 14.44 -2.39 22.48
CA VAL A 57 15.64 -2.88 21.77
C VAL A 57 16.28 -3.90 22.74
N MET A 58 16.54 -5.10 22.27
CA MET A 58 17.10 -6.18 23.10
C MET A 58 18.01 -7.07 22.26
N SER A 59 19.22 -7.30 22.71
CA SER A 59 20.17 -8.21 22.11
C SER A 59 20.90 -9.07 23.17
N VAL A 60 21.84 -9.89 22.69
CA VAL A 60 22.73 -10.64 23.58
C VAL A 60 23.60 -9.70 24.40
N ALA A 61 23.95 -8.51 23.90
CA ALA A 61 24.76 -7.54 24.67
C ALA A 61 23.99 -7.00 25.89
N ASP A 62 22.68 -6.71 25.78
CA ASP A 62 21.83 -6.33 26.90
C ASP A 62 21.76 -7.44 27.98
N VAL A 63 21.59 -8.70 27.54
CA VAL A 63 21.47 -9.83 28.44
C VAL A 63 22.78 -10.05 29.19
N LEU A 64 23.91 -9.99 28.50
CA LEU A 64 25.23 -10.12 29.11
C LEU A 64 25.57 -8.95 30.04
N GLY A 65 25.18 -7.71 29.66
CA GLY A 65 25.32 -6.54 30.50
C GLY A 65 24.50 -6.59 31.78
N ALA A 66 23.36 -7.29 31.77
CA ALA A 66 22.51 -7.49 32.96
C ALA A 66 23.09 -8.56 33.91
N ILE A 67 23.80 -9.56 33.37
CA ILE A 67 24.43 -10.65 34.15
C ILE A 67 25.78 -10.23 34.69
N SER A 68 26.55 -9.44 33.94
CA SER A 68 27.90 -9.01 34.31
C SER A 68 27.99 -7.50 34.43
N PRO A 69 28.42 -6.92 35.56
CA PRO A 69 28.55 -5.46 35.74
C PRO A 69 29.74 -4.85 34.96
N ILE A 70 30.43 -5.65 34.15
CA ILE A 70 31.57 -5.20 33.34
C ILE A 70 31.01 -4.46 32.09
N SER A 71 31.41 -3.20 31.92
CA SER A 71 31.04 -2.45 30.72
C SER A 71 31.63 -3.13 29.48
N LEU A 72 30.78 -3.62 28.57
CA LEU A 72 31.16 -4.32 27.34
C LEU A 72 32.14 -3.50 26.47
N GLU A 73 32.15 -2.18 26.61
CA GLU A 73 33.07 -1.26 25.91
C GLU A 73 34.53 -1.41 26.36
N ARG A 74 34.77 -1.86 27.60
CA ARG A 74 36.14 -2.10 28.10
C ARG A 74 36.70 -3.48 27.71
N LEU A 75 35.87 -4.35 27.14
CA LEU A 75 36.29 -5.68 26.71
C LEU A 75 37.03 -5.67 25.37
N GLU A 76 36.92 -4.60 24.58
CA GLU A 76 37.62 -4.43 23.27
C GLU A 76 39.14 -4.53 23.38
N SER A 77 39.74 -4.16 24.53
CA SER A 77 41.17 -3.93 24.65
C SER A 77 41.95 -5.05 25.36
N THR A 78 41.30 -6.12 25.82
CA THR A 78 41.93 -7.10 26.66
C THR A 78 41.87 -8.52 26.06
N ARG A 79 43.03 -9.24 26.01
CA ARG A 79 43.07 -10.68 25.68
C ARG A 79 42.15 -11.52 26.61
N PHE A 80 41.88 -11.07 27.82
CA PHE A 80 40.90 -11.61 28.76
C PHE A 80 39.45 -11.43 28.33
N GLY A 81 39.14 -10.43 27.49
CA GLY A 81 37.79 -10.12 27.03
C GLY A 81 37.12 -11.29 26.30
N ASN A 82 37.84 -11.93 25.39
CA ASN A 82 37.28 -13.05 24.62
C ASN A 82 37.00 -14.28 25.50
N TRP A 83 37.78 -14.52 26.51
CA TRP A 83 37.53 -15.60 27.46
C TRP A 83 36.29 -15.33 28.33
N ILE A 84 36.12 -14.09 28.79
CA ILE A 84 34.93 -13.66 29.55
C ILE A 84 33.70 -13.78 28.70
N VAL A 85 33.74 -13.30 27.45
CA VAL A 85 32.64 -13.38 26.48
C VAL A 85 32.23 -14.83 26.20
N GLY A 86 33.20 -15.70 25.90
CA GLY A 86 32.95 -17.12 25.67
C GLY A 86 32.33 -17.81 26.90
N GLY A 87 32.82 -17.50 28.09
CA GLY A 87 32.24 -18.01 29.34
C GLY A 87 30.82 -17.52 29.59
N ALA A 88 30.55 -16.26 29.32
CA ALA A 88 29.22 -15.68 29.50
C ALA A 88 28.20 -16.20 28.47
N ILE A 89 28.62 -16.43 27.23
CA ILE A 89 27.77 -17.05 26.19
C ILE A 89 27.45 -18.51 26.55
N ASN A 90 28.47 -19.30 26.99
CA ASN A 90 28.26 -20.65 27.46
C ASN A 90 27.29 -20.71 28.65
N LEU A 91 27.42 -19.78 29.59
CA LEU A 91 26.51 -19.68 30.73
C LEU A 91 25.08 -19.34 30.26
N LEU A 92 24.91 -18.43 29.29
CA LEU A 92 23.64 -18.10 28.71
C LEU A 92 23.00 -19.31 28.02
N GLU A 93 23.76 -20.08 27.26
CA GLU A 93 23.27 -21.28 26.56
C GLU A 93 22.89 -22.39 27.53
N GLN A 94 23.59 -22.51 28.64
CA GLN A 94 23.31 -23.53 29.68
C GLN A 94 22.13 -23.16 30.58
N GLN A 95 22.05 -21.91 31.02
CA GLN A 95 21.01 -21.42 31.94
C GLN A 95 19.73 -21.01 31.25
N LEU A 96 19.81 -20.43 30.04
CA LEU A 96 18.70 -19.94 29.27
C LEU A 96 18.79 -20.36 27.78
N PRO A 97 18.72 -21.67 27.49
CA PRO A 97 19.00 -22.23 26.16
C PRO A 97 18.04 -21.69 25.09
N GLN A 98 16.79 -21.40 25.45
CA GLN A 98 15.80 -20.82 24.53
C GLN A 98 16.16 -19.39 24.15
N LEU A 99 16.64 -18.60 25.10
CA LEU A 99 17.06 -17.22 24.88
C LEU A 99 18.35 -17.15 24.04
N GLY A 100 19.34 -17.97 24.39
CA GLY A 100 20.58 -18.08 23.63
C GLY A 100 20.31 -18.39 22.16
N ARG A 101 19.53 -19.44 21.86
CA ARG A 101 19.15 -19.83 20.50
C ARG A 101 18.30 -18.79 19.77
N SER A 102 17.59 -17.94 20.49
CA SER A 102 16.80 -16.87 19.87
C SER A 102 17.63 -15.63 19.50
N LEU A 103 18.76 -15.40 20.17
CA LEU A 103 19.64 -14.26 20.00
C LEU A 103 20.90 -14.55 19.19
N ILE A 104 21.33 -15.82 19.13
CA ILE A 104 22.50 -16.27 18.38
C ILE A 104 22.05 -17.36 17.42
N GLY A 105 22.19 -17.10 16.13
CA GLY A 105 21.87 -18.05 15.05
C GLY A 105 23.11 -18.41 14.26
N ARG A 106 23.12 -19.62 13.67
CA ARG A 106 24.14 -20.04 12.71
C ARG A 106 23.47 -20.38 11.39
N ASP A 107 23.99 -19.85 10.31
CA ASP A 107 23.53 -20.23 8.99
C ASP A 107 24.09 -21.62 8.64
N PRO A 108 23.22 -22.59 8.32
CA PRO A 108 23.66 -23.95 7.99
C PRO A 108 24.34 -24.04 6.61
N GLN A 109 24.24 -23.01 5.75
CA GLN A 109 24.79 -23.04 4.38
C GLN A 109 26.24 -22.55 4.34
N ASP A 110 26.55 -21.46 5.02
CA ASP A 110 27.86 -20.82 4.98
C ASP A 110 28.60 -20.83 6.33
N GLY A 111 27.94 -21.32 7.40
CA GLY A 111 28.49 -21.37 8.75
C GLY A 111 28.60 -20.00 9.44
N THR A 112 28.06 -18.94 8.85
CA THR A 112 28.12 -17.60 9.42
C THR A 112 27.33 -17.54 10.72
N THR A 113 27.91 -16.97 11.76
CA THR A 113 27.23 -16.71 13.04
C THR A 113 26.57 -15.33 12.97
N TRP A 114 25.28 -15.29 13.34
CA TRP A 114 24.48 -14.08 13.36
C TRP A 114 24.04 -13.73 14.78
N LEU A 115 24.24 -12.47 15.17
CA LEU A 115 23.74 -11.91 16.42
C LEU A 115 22.46 -11.13 16.13
N ARG A 116 21.39 -11.46 16.84
CA ARG A 116 20.07 -10.86 16.64
C ARG A 116 19.84 -9.73 17.64
N ILE A 117 19.44 -8.55 17.13
CA ILE A 117 18.86 -7.47 17.92
C ILE A 117 17.37 -7.46 17.66
N MET A 118 16.59 -7.75 18.69
CA MET A 118 15.12 -7.69 18.61
C MET A 118 14.64 -6.28 18.83
N LEU A 119 13.85 -5.78 17.89
CA LEU A 119 13.28 -4.44 17.92
C LEU A 119 11.76 -4.52 18.06
N ARG A 120 11.20 -3.58 18.82
CA ARG A 120 9.76 -3.34 18.86
C ARG A 120 9.45 -1.90 18.49
N SER A 121 8.41 -1.73 17.69
CA SER A 121 7.86 -0.43 17.30
C SER A 121 6.34 -0.45 17.32
N ARG A 122 5.72 0.73 17.28
CA ARG A 122 4.28 0.84 17.16
C ARG A 122 3.85 0.42 15.75
N GLU A 123 2.86 -0.44 15.64
CA GLU A 123 2.39 -0.94 14.35
C GLU A 123 1.48 0.08 13.64
N ARG A 124 0.64 0.79 14.40
CA ARG A 124 -0.31 1.77 13.87
C ARG A 124 0.34 3.12 13.60
N GLN A 125 1.26 3.16 12.62
CA GLN A 125 1.90 4.38 12.13
C GLN A 125 1.68 4.55 10.64
N PRO A 126 1.70 5.79 10.10
CA PRO A 126 1.69 6.04 8.67
C PRO A 126 2.83 5.31 7.95
N ALA A 127 2.63 4.91 6.69
CA ALA A 127 3.63 4.18 5.91
C ALA A 127 4.95 4.94 5.79
N GLU A 128 4.89 6.26 5.60
CA GLU A 128 6.07 7.15 5.51
C GLU A 128 6.90 7.15 6.79
N VAL A 129 6.23 7.16 7.96
CA VAL A 129 6.91 7.10 9.26
C VAL A 129 7.58 5.75 9.45
N LYS A 130 6.90 4.64 9.10
CA LYS A 130 7.49 3.30 9.15
C LYS A 130 8.72 3.19 8.25
N ARG A 131 8.64 3.73 7.04
CA ARG A 131 9.75 3.78 6.09
C ARG A 131 10.94 4.54 6.67
N SER A 132 10.72 5.75 7.18
CA SER A 132 11.77 6.58 7.80
C SER A 132 12.46 5.86 8.96
N ILE A 133 11.71 5.15 9.82
CA ILE A 133 12.26 4.34 10.90
C ILE A 133 13.14 3.22 10.33
N ILE A 134 12.65 2.46 9.37
CA ILE A 134 13.37 1.34 8.77
C ILE A 134 14.63 1.82 8.06
N GLU A 135 14.56 2.93 7.31
CA GLU A 135 15.71 3.52 6.62
C GLU A 135 16.77 4.02 7.61
N THR A 136 16.35 4.66 8.71
CA THR A 136 17.27 5.11 9.76
C THR A 136 17.99 3.93 10.40
N VAL A 137 17.27 2.86 10.72
CA VAL A 137 17.87 1.64 11.29
C VAL A 137 18.82 0.98 10.28
N ARG A 138 18.44 0.87 9.01
CA ARG A 138 19.31 0.33 7.95
C ARG A 138 20.60 1.14 7.81
N ARG A 139 20.51 2.46 7.87
CA ARG A 139 21.69 3.34 7.81
C ARG A 139 22.63 3.07 8.98
N ILE A 140 22.11 3.03 10.22
CA ILE A 140 22.90 2.75 11.42
C ILE A 140 23.59 1.38 11.31
N VAL A 141 22.87 0.37 10.86
CA VAL A 141 23.38 -0.99 10.70
C VAL A 141 24.46 -1.05 9.61
N ALA A 142 24.25 -0.39 8.47
CA ALA A 142 25.23 -0.36 7.38
C ALA A 142 26.53 0.40 7.76
N GLU A 143 26.45 1.43 8.60
CA GLU A 143 27.61 2.16 9.10
C GLU A 143 28.45 1.31 10.07
N GLU A 144 27.83 0.49 10.92
CA GLU A 144 28.55 -0.32 11.90
C GLU A 144 28.95 -1.71 11.37
N PHE A 145 28.15 -2.27 10.44
CA PHE A 145 28.42 -3.55 9.80
C PHE A 145 28.46 -3.42 8.28
N PRO A 146 29.48 -2.70 7.73
CA PRO A 146 29.61 -2.56 6.28
C PRO A 146 29.96 -3.89 5.61
N VAL A 147 29.56 -4.04 4.35
CA VAL A 147 30.00 -5.18 3.52
C VAL A 147 31.51 -5.18 3.46
N SER A 148 32.14 -6.28 3.86
CA SER A 148 33.58 -6.48 3.68
C SER A 148 33.84 -7.78 2.93
N THR A 149 35.05 -7.94 2.39
CA THR A 149 35.45 -9.14 1.62
C THR A 149 35.39 -10.44 2.46
N GLN A 150 35.28 -10.32 3.78
CA GLN A 150 35.30 -11.45 4.73
C GLN A 150 34.06 -11.55 5.63
N ALA A 151 33.13 -10.58 5.55
CA ALA A 151 31.92 -10.58 6.37
C ALA A 151 30.71 -10.09 5.59
N SER A 152 29.58 -10.77 5.76
CA SER A 152 28.29 -10.34 5.26
C SER A 152 27.88 -9.00 5.88
N ALA A 153 27.07 -8.21 5.16
CA ALA A 153 26.53 -6.97 5.74
C ALA A 153 25.52 -7.27 6.84
N GLY A 154 25.36 -6.34 7.77
CA GLY A 154 24.24 -6.38 8.70
C GLY A 154 22.91 -6.29 7.97
N GLU A 155 21.93 -7.07 8.36
CA GLU A 155 20.63 -7.16 7.70
C GLU A 155 19.50 -6.70 8.64
N VAL A 156 18.55 -5.95 8.07
CA VAL A 156 17.33 -5.49 8.77
C VAL A 156 16.13 -6.22 8.19
N THR A 157 15.52 -7.08 8.99
CA THR A 157 14.47 -8.01 8.56
C THR A 157 13.34 -8.12 9.59
N GLY A 158 12.34 -8.93 9.31
CA GLY A 158 11.23 -9.22 10.20
C GLY A 158 9.88 -8.77 9.67
N PHE A 159 8.84 -9.22 10.37
CA PHE A 159 7.46 -9.05 9.91
C PHE A 159 7.05 -7.59 9.71
N PHE A 160 7.50 -6.69 10.58
CA PHE A 160 7.23 -5.26 10.47
C PHE A 160 7.82 -4.66 9.17
N VAL A 161 9.05 -5.05 8.82
CA VAL A 161 9.73 -4.61 7.58
C VAL A 161 9.04 -5.17 6.36
N LEU A 162 8.70 -6.46 6.37
CA LEU A 162 7.99 -7.13 5.29
C LEU A 162 6.62 -6.50 5.03
N LEU A 163 5.84 -6.23 6.09
CA LEU A 163 4.55 -5.56 5.95
C LEU A 163 4.68 -4.14 5.38
N ALA A 164 5.67 -3.37 5.84
CA ALA A 164 5.90 -2.03 5.33
C ALA A 164 6.24 -2.06 3.83
N GLN A 165 7.14 -2.96 3.41
CA GLN A 165 7.50 -3.14 2.01
C GLN A 165 6.34 -3.67 1.15
N LEU A 166 5.53 -4.60 1.70
CA LEU A 166 4.37 -5.14 1.00
C LEU A 166 3.38 -4.03 0.66
N VAL A 167 3.01 -3.20 1.65
CA VAL A 167 2.08 -2.09 1.44
C VAL A 167 2.65 -1.09 0.42
N GLU A 168 3.93 -0.75 0.51
CA GLU A 168 4.58 0.18 -0.42
C GLU A 168 4.58 -0.35 -1.86
N ARG A 169 4.96 -1.63 -2.05
CA ARG A 169 4.92 -2.27 -3.37
C ARG A 169 3.52 -2.36 -3.93
N MET A 170 2.54 -2.73 -3.11
CA MET A 170 1.15 -2.78 -3.55
C MET A 170 0.62 -1.42 -4.02
N LEU A 171 1.02 -0.34 -3.35
CA LEU A 171 0.64 1.02 -3.78
C LEU A 171 1.30 1.41 -5.09
N ALA A 172 2.59 1.09 -5.28
CA ALA A 172 3.30 1.36 -6.51
C ALA A 172 2.73 0.55 -7.69
N ASP A 173 2.50 -0.75 -7.48
CA ASP A 173 1.94 -1.65 -8.49
C ASP A 173 0.50 -1.25 -8.87
N GLN A 174 -0.25 -0.63 -7.95
CA GLN A 174 -1.62 -0.22 -8.18
C GLN A 174 -1.74 0.78 -9.32
N TRP A 175 -0.90 1.82 -9.36
CA TRP A 175 -0.92 2.81 -10.43
C TRP A 175 -0.52 2.20 -11.77
N PHE A 176 0.48 1.34 -11.78
CA PHE A 176 0.92 0.65 -12.99
C PHE A 176 -0.18 -0.28 -13.54
N THR A 177 -0.77 -1.09 -12.67
CA THR A 177 -1.88 -2.00 -13.03
C THR A 177 -3.10 -1.22 -13.51
N PHE A 178 -3.46 -0.12 -12.85
CA PHE A 178 -4.56 0.75 -13.26
C PHE A 178 -4.32 1.34 -14.65
N LEU A 179 -3.12 1.85 -14.94
CA LEU A 179 -2.79 2.39 -16.25
C LEU A 179 -2.82 1.34 -17.36
N ILE A 180 -2.30 0.15 -17.11
CA ILE A 180 -2.38 -0.98 -18.07
C ILE A 180 -3.83 -1.36 -18.31
N ALA A 181 -4.63 -1.51 -17.27
CA ALA A 181 -6.05 -1.81 -17.40
C ALA A 181 -6.80 -0.74 -18.19
N ALA A 182 -6.59 0.54 -17.86
CA ALA A 182 -7.19 1.67 -18.57
C ALA A 182 -6.77 1.72 -20.05
N ALA A 183 -5.49 1.50 -20.34
CA ALA A 183 -4.97 1.44 -21.71
C ALA A 183 -5.56 0.24 -22.49
N GLY A 184 -5.63 -0.92 -21.89
CA GLY A 184 -6.25 -2.12 -22.48
C GLY A 184 -7.74 -1.92 -22.78
N ILE A 185 -8.49 -1.37 -21.82
CA ILE A 185 -9.90 -1.01 -21.98
C ILE A 185 -10.05 0.03 -23.09
N PHE A 186 -9.23 1.08 -23.09
CA PHE A 186 -9.23 2.10 -24.13
C PHE A 186 -8.99 1.51 -25.52
N ALA A 187 -7.98 0.67 -25.67
CA ALA A 187 -7.67 0.01 -26.94
C ALA A 187 -8.83 -0.88 -27.41
N LEU A 188 -9.42 -1.67 -26.51
CA LEU A 188 -10.58 -2.50 -26.83
C LEU A 188 -11.79 -1.65 -27.27
N LEU A 189 -12.09 -0.57 -26.57
CA LEU A 189 -13.18 0.35 -26.90
C LEU A 189 -12.92 1.07 -28.20
N ALA A 190 -11.70 1.54 -28.45
CA ALA A 190 -11.31 2.19 -29.70
C ALA A 190 -11.47 1.25 -30.90
N ALA A 191 -11.11 -0.02 -30.74
CA ALA A 191 -11.32 -1.05 -31.75
C ALA A 191 -12.82 -1.37 -31.96
N ALA A 192 -13.58 -1.56 -30.87
CA ALA A 192 -15.00 -1.89 -30.92
C ALA A 192 -15.84 -0.76 -31.53
N PHE A 193 -15.57 0.47 -31.15
CA PHE A 193 -16.29 1.62 -31.67
C PHE A 193 -15.71 2.20 -32.97
N ARG A 194 -14.51 1.72 -33.38
CA ARG A 194 -13.72 2.27 -34.48
C ARG A 194 -13.54 3.81 -34.39
N SER A 195 -13.45 4.30 -33.15
CA SER A 195 -13.30 5.72 -32.85
C SER A 195 -12.57 5.87 -31.50
N PRO A 196 -11.34 6.42 -31.48
CA PRO A 196 -10.63 6.68 -30.24
C PRO A 196 -11.30 7.77 -29.38
N LEU A 197 -12.02 8.70 -30.03
CA LEU A 197 -12.78 9.74 -29.34
C LEU A 197 -13.91 9.14 -28.51
N LEU A 198 -14.70 8.22 -29.07
CA LEU A 198 -15.75 7.52 -28.32
C LEU A 198 -15.21 6.65 -27.20
N ALA A 199 -14.04 6.04 -27.40
CA ALA A 199 -13.36 5.30 -26.34
C ALA A 199 -12.97 6.21 -25.17
N ALA A 200 -12.41 7.39 -25.44
CA ALA A 200 -12.09 8.37 -24.42
C ALA A 200 -13.35 8.86 -23.69
N VAL A 201 -14.42 9.19 -24.42
CA VAL A 201 -15.71 9.60 -23.87
C VAL A 201 -16.30 8.53 -22.94
N ALA A 202 -16.18 7.25 -23.31
CA ALA A 202 -16.65 6.14 -22.50
C ALA A 202 -15.83 5.97 -21.19
N LEU A 203 -14.54 6.32 -21.22
CA LEU A 203 -13.65 6.13 -20.08
C LEU A 203 -13.82 7.18 -18.98
N VAL A 204 -14.10 8.44 -19.38
CA VAL A 204 -14.19 9.58 -18.45
C VAL A 204 -15.21 9.37 -17.33
N PRO A 205 -16.48 8.98 -17.57
CA PRO A 205 -17.48 8.81 -16.52
C PRO A 205 -17.16 7.68 -15.54
N ASN A 206 -16.29 6.75 -15.94
CA ASN A 206 -15.85 5.64 -15.10
C ASN A 206 -14.60 5.97 -14.28
N ALA A 207 -13.69 6.76 -14.81
CA ALA A 207 -12.49 7.22 -14.12
C ALA A 207 -12.79 8.28 -13.06
N LEU A 208 -13.71 9.21 -13.35
CA LEU A 208 -14.01 10.35 -12.49
C LEU A 208 -14.42 9.95 -11.06
N PRO A 209 -15.34 9.00 -10.82
CA PRO A 209 -15.71 8.58 -9.47
C PRO A 209 -14.55 7.96 -8.69
N ILE A 210 -13.65 7.25 -9.38
CA ILE A 210 -12.47 6.66 -8.76
C ILE A 210 -11.55 7.76 -8.21
N PHE A 211 -11.27 8.78 -9.02
CA PHE A 211 -10.45 9.92 -8.58
C PHE A 211 -11.11 10.72 -7.46
N VAL A 212 -12.44 10.91 -7.52
CA VAL A 212 -13.19 11.58 -6.45
C VAL A 212 -13.09 10.80 -5.14
N VAL A 213 -13.31 9.50 -5.17
CA VAL A 213 -13.27 8.64 -3.97
C VAL A 213 -11.85 8.57 -3.39
N LEU A 214 -10.82 8.41 -4.24
CA LEU A 214 -9.44 8.43 -3.79
C LEU A 214 -9.02 9.81 -3.24
N GLY A 215 -9.50 10.89 -3.86
CA GLY A 215 -9.28 12.25 -3.38
C GLY A 215 -9.93 12.51 -2.02
N LEU A 216 -11.16 12.08 -1.82
CA LEU A 216 -11.87 12.17 -0.53
C LEU A 216 -11.17 11.34 0.54
N LEU A 217 -10.68 10.15 0.20
CA LEU A 217 -9.92 9.31 1.11
C LEU A 217 -8.61 10.00 1.55
N GLY A 218 -7.89 10.59 0.61
CA GLY A 218 -6.69 11.38 0.91
C GLY A 218 -6.97 12.60 1.79
N TRP A 219 -8.09 13.30 1.51
CA TRP A 219 -8.48 14.47 2.30
C TRP A 219 -8.96 14.11 3.72
N SER A 220 -9.64 12.98 3.89
CA SER A 220 -10.08 12.51 5.21
C SER A 220 -8.94 12.03 6.11
N GLY A 221 -7.71 11.91 5.58
CA GLY A 221 -6.55 11.38 6.31
C GLY A 221 -6.67 9.89 6.63
N GLU A 222 -7.61 9.20 6.00
CA GLU A 222 -7.76 7.77 6.17
C GLU A 222 -6.55 7.01 5.60
N ARG A 223 -6.13 5.98 6.31
CA ARG A 223 -4.95 5.20 5.92
C ARG A 223 -5.26 4.32 4.73
N VAL A 224 -4.46 4.44 3.69
CA VAL A 224 -4.51 3.51 2.57
C VAL A 224 -4.14 2.12 3.07
N ASN A 225 -5.05 1.19 2.88
CA ASN A 225 -4.87 -0.22 3.21
C ASN A 225 -4.94 -1.07 1.93
N MET A 226 -4.71 -2.38 2.07
CA MET A 226 -4.78 -3.33 0.96
C MET A 226 -6.10 -3.25 0.17
N GLY A 227 -7.22 -3.11 0.89
CA GLY A 227 -8.54 -3.01 0.26
C GLY A 227 -8.71 -1.74 -0.56
N THR A 228 -8.25 -0.58 -0.03
CA THR A 228 -8.35 0.69 -0.74
C THR A 228 -7.47 0.74 -1.98
N ALA A 229 -6.32 0.06 -1.97
CA ALA A 229 -5.42 0.01 -3.11
C ALA A 229 -6.05 -0.69 -4.33
N MET A 230 -6.86 -1.72 -4.13
CA MET A 230 -7.45 -2.52 -5.22
C MET A 230 -8.66 -1.86 -5.91
N ILE A 231 -9.24 -0.80 -5.31
CA ILE A 231 -10.52 -0.22 -5.77
C ILE A 231 -10.44 0.31 -7.19
N ALA A 232 -9.35 1.01 -7.55
CA ALA A 232 -9.25 1.69 -8.83
C ALA A 232 -9.35 0.72 -10.01
N ALA A 233 -8.59 -0.38 -9.99
CA ALA A 233 -8.59 -1.36 -11.08
C ALA A 233 -9.90 -2.14 -11.17
N VAL A 234 -10.43 -2.57 -10.02
CA VAL A 234 -11.68 -3.36 -9.97
C VAL A 234 -12.88 -2.49 -10.38
N SER A 235 -13.01 -1.29 -9.83
CA SER A 235 -14.14 -0.40 -10.16
C SER A 235 -14.12 0.04 -11.62
N MET A 236 -12.93 0.30 -12.20
CA MET A 236 -12.79 0.62 -13.62
C MET A 236 -13.32 -0.53 -14.49
N GLY A 237 -12.90 -1.76 -14.22
CA GLY A 237 -13.33 -2.93 -14.99
C GLY A 237 -14.84 -3.17 -14.93
N LEU A 238 -15.45 -3.05 -13.75
CA LEU A 238 -16.88 -3.29 -13.54
C LEU A 238 -17.76 -2.16 -14.11
N SER A 239 -17.29 -0.93 -14.07
CA SER A 239 -18.09 0.25 -14.47
C SER A 239 -18.12 0.48 -15.98
N VAL A 240 -17.05 0.12 -16.70
CA VAL A 240 -16.93 0.35 -18.16
C VAL A 240 -17.97 -0.39 -18.97
N ASP A 241 -18.41 -1.58 -18.54
CA ASP A 241 -19.44 -2.37 -19.20
C ASP A 241 -20.73 -1.55 -19.42
N SER A 242 -21.11 -0.75 -18.44
CA SER A 242 -22.25 0.15 -18.51
C SER A 242 -22.11 1.17 -19.66
N SER A 243 -20.94 1.79 -19.83
CA SER A 243 -20.67 2.74 -20.92
C SER A 243 -20.75 2.08 -22.29
N ILE A 244 -20.27 0.83 -22.41
CA ILE A 244 -20.32 0.07 -23.66
C ILE A 244 -21.78 -0.12 -24.10
N HIS A 245 -22.61 -0.62 -23.19
CA HIS A 245 -24.03 -0.86 -23.49
C HIS A 245 -24.77 0.44 -23.84
N TYR A 246 -24.48 1.54 -23.12
CA TYR A 246 -25.11 2.83 -23.41
C TYR A 246 -24.74 3.36 -24.79
N ILE A 247 -23.44 3.39 -25.10
CA ILE A 247 -22.95 3.89 -26.41
C ILE A 247 -23.41 2.99 -27.54
N ALA A 248 -23.43 1.66 -27.34
CA ALA A 248 -23.92 0.72 -28.35
C ALA A 248 -25.41 0.92 -28.65
N ALA A 249 -26.23 1.10 -27.61
CA ALA A 249 -27.67 1.42 -27.77
C ALA A 249 -27.86 2.75 -28.49
N PHE A 250 -27.14 3.79 -28.12
CA PHE A 250 -27.17 5.08 -28.76
C PHE A 250 -26.80 5.00 -30.26
N ARG A 251 -25.65 4.36 -30.57
CA ARG A 251 -25.18 4.24 -31.99
C ARG A 251 -26.12 3.43 -32.84
N ARG A 252 -26.78 2.41 -32.31
CA ARG A 252 -27.80 1.63 -33.05
C ARG A 252 -28.95 2.51 -33.45
N ARG A 253 -29.43 3.38 -32.55
CA ARG A 253 -30.55 4.29 -32.87
C ARG A 253 -30.17 5.36 -33.88
N ILE A 254 -28.95 5.88 -33.85
CA ILE A 254 -28.42 6.77 -34.88
C ILE A 254 -28.39 6.05 -36.24
N ALA A 255 -27.90 4.78 -36.26
CA ALA A 255 -27.85 4.00 -37.50
C ALA A 255 -29.25 3.69 -38.06
N ASP A 256 -30.28 3.56 -37.19
CA ASP A 256 -31.68 3.42 -37.58
C ASP A 256 -32.32 4.74 -38.08
N GLY A 257 -31.55 5.84 -38.19
CA GLY A 257 -32.00 7.13 -38.75
C GLY A 257 -32.74 8.02 -37.75
N HIS A 258 -32.67 7.73 -36.44
CA HIS A 258 -33.31 8.59 -35.44
C HIS A 258 -32.48 9.87 -35.19
N ALA A 259 -33.19 10.98 -34.90
CA ALA A 259 -32.51 12.21 -34.48
C ALA A 259 -31.67 12.01 -33.21
N PHE A 260 -30.61 12.78 -33.06
CA PHE A 260 -29.65 12.66 -31.96
C PHE A 260 -30.32 12.66 -30.57
N SER A 261 -31.22 13.62 -30.33
CA SER A 261 -31.96 13.77 -29.07
C SER A 261 -32.87 12.57 -28.79
N ALA A 262 -33.55 12.05 -29.80
CA ALA A 262 -34.40 10.87 -29.70
C ALA A 262 -33.60 9.61 -29.46
N ALA A 263 -32.46 9.44 -30.13
CA ALA A 263 -31.54 8.33 -29.95
C ALA A 263 -30.98 8.32 -28.53
N LEU A 264 -30.57 9.49 -28.01
CA LEU A 264 -30.03 9.63 -26.63
C LEU A 264 -31.10 9.34 -25.58
N GLY A 265 -32.33 9.87 -25.74
CA GLY A 265 -33.46 9.61 -24.84
C GLY A 265 -33.85 8.12 -24.80
N THR A 266 -33.86 7.46 -25.95
CA THR A 266 -34.15 6.02 -26.00
C THR A 266 -33.03 5.18 -25.36
N ALA A 267 -31.78 5.51 -25.62
CA ALA A 267 -30.63 4.84 -24.96
C ALA A 267 -30.71 5.01 -23.45
N HIS A 268 -31.06 6.21 -22.97
CA HIS A 268 -31.22 6.49 -21.53
C HIS A 268 -32.35 5.67 -20.91
N GLN A 269 -33.47 5.51 -21.57
CA GLN A 269 -34.60 4.71 -21.06
C GLN A 269 -34.34 3.21 -21.10
N THR A 270 -33.63 2.70 -22.08
CA THR A 270 -33.38 1.25 -22.24
C THR A 270 -32.11 0.81 -21.51
N ALA A 271 -30.95 1.28 -21.96
CA ALA A 271 -29.68 0.95 -21.35
C ALA A 271 -29.55 1.51 -19.92
N GLY A 272 -30.03 2.76 -19.69
CA GLY A 272 -30.00 3.36 -18.36
C GLY A 272 -30.73 2.57 -17.29
N ARG A 273 -31.91 2.04 -17.59
CA ARG A 273 -32.63 1.14 -16.66
C ARG A 273 -31.86 -0.13 -16.37
N ALA A 274 -31.30 -0.79 -17.39
CA ALA A 274 -30.48 -1.98 -17.20
C ALA A 274 -29.26 -1.71 -16.31
N MET A 275 -28.60 -0.57 -16.51
CA MET A 275 -27.46 -0.13 -15.71
C MET A 275 -27.82 0.09 -14.24
N ILE A 276 -28.98 0.71 -13.96
CA ILE A 276 -29.45 0.91 -12.58
C ILE A 276 -29.60 -0.45 -11.87
N PHE A 277 -30.31 -1.42 -12.47
CA PHE A 277 -30.50 -2.71 -11.87
C PHE A 277 -29.20 -3.50 -11.70
N SER A 278 -28.32 -3.48 -12.71
CA SER A 278 -27.02 -4.13 -12.66
C SER A 278 -26.13 -3.53 -11.55
N THR A 279 -26.03 -2.21 -11.50
CA THR A 279 -25.23 -1.52 -10.48
C THR A 279 -25.81 -1.76 -9.08
N LEU A 280 -27.15 -1.73 -8.93
CA LEU A 280 -27.78 -2.01 -7.64
C LEU A 280 -27.46 -3.42 -7.15
N ALA A 281 -27.50 -4.42 -8.02
CA ALA A 281 -27.12 -5.79 -7.69
C ALA A 281 -25.66 -5.90 -7.24
N LEU A 282 -24.75 -5.20 -7.95
CA LEU A 282 -23.33 -5.15 -7.58
C LEU A 282 -23.13 -4.45 -6.23
N VAL A 283 -23.79 -3.30 -6.01
CA VAL A 283 -23.72 -2.57 -4.73
C VAL A 283 -24.19 -3.43 -3.58
N VAL A 284 -25.31 -4.16 -3.71
CA VAL A 284 -25.78 -5.10 -2.68
C VAL A 284 -24.74 -6.19 -2.42
N GLY A 285 -24.12 -6.75 -3.47
CA GLY A 285 -23.06 -7.73 -3.34
C GLY A 285 -21.84 -7.20 -2.60
N PHE A 286 -21.38 -5.99 -2.93
CA PHE A 286 -20.23 -5.36 -2.25
C PHE A 286 -20.56 -4.89 -0.82
N LEU A 287 -21.80 -4.49 -0.54
CA LEU A 287 -22.26 -4.18 0.82
C LEU A 287 -22.14 -5.39 1.75
N ALA A 288 -22.32 -6.60 1.27
CA ALA A 288 -22.12 -7.79 2.09
C ALA A 288 -20.69 -7.91 2.63
N LEU A 289 -19.67 -7.37 1.94
CA LEU A 289 -18.29 -7.36 2.41
C LEU A 289 -18.10 -6.46 3.63
N THR A 290 -18.97 -5.47 3.83
CA THR A 290 -18.88 -4.57 4.98
C THR A 290 -19.21 -5.24 6.31
N THR A 291 -19.81 -6.43 6.29
CA THR A 291 -20.08 -7.24 7.48
C THR A 291 -18.87 -8.08 7.94
N SER A 292 -17.75 -8.04 7.20
CA SER A 292 -16.54 -8.78 7.52
C SER A 292 -15.87 -8.25 8.79
N GLY A 293 -15.29 -9.14 9.60
CA GLY A 293 -14.42 -8.75 10.72
C GLY A 293 -13.03 -8.24 10.29
N PHE A 294 -12.68 -8.30 9.00
CA PHE A 294 -11.37 -7.88 8.47
C PHE A 294 -11.47 -6.49 7.82
N MET A 295 -10.87 -5.49 8.46
CA MET A 295 -10.97 -4.08 8.05
C MET A 295 -10.64 -3.80 6.57
N PRO A 296 -9.61 -4.39 5.94
CA PRO A 296 -9.36 -4.19 4.52
C PRO A 296 -10.52 -4.62 3.62
N THR A 297 -11.22 -5.71 3.96
CA THR A 297 -12.42 -6.18 3.23
C THR A 297 -13.59 -5.21 3.40
N VAL A 298 -13.78 -4.70 4.61
CA VAL A 298 -14.82 -3.68 4.91
C VAL A 298 -14.57 -2.41 4.08
N SER A 299 -13.33 -1.90 4.11
CA SER A 299 -12.95 -0.71 3.34
C SER A 299 -13.13 -0.92 1.83
N PHE A 300 -12.71 -2.09 1.32
CA PHE A 300 -12.88 -2.46 -0.08
C PHE A 300 -14.35 -2.49 -0.48
N GLY A 301 -15.21 -3.13 0.31
CA GLY A 301 -16.64 -3.21 0.05
C GLY A 301 -17.32 -1.84 0.04
N ALA A 302 -17.09 -1.03 1.08
CA ALA A 302 -17.70 0.29 1.22
C ALA A 302 -17.28 1.25 0.08
N LEU A 303 -15.99 1.31 -0.23
CA LEU A 303 -15.47 2.20 -1.26
C LEU A 303 -15.82 1.72 -2.68
N SER A 304 -15.92 0.40 -2.90
CA SER A 304 -16.44 -0.15 -4.16
C SER A 304 -17.90 0.22 -4.38
N CYS A 305 -18.74 0.17 -3.36
CA CYS A 305 -20.12 0.66 -3.45
C CYS A 305 -20.17 2.13 -3.85
N LEU A 306 -19.34 2.96 -3.23
CA LEU A 306 -19.30 4.40 -3.53
C LEU A 306 -18.82 4.69 -4.95
N THR A 307 -17.77 4.00 -5.43
CA THR A 307 -17.27 4.16 -6.79
C THR A 307 -18.25 3.65 -7.85
N LEU A 308 -18.93 2.53 -7.59
CA LEU A 308 -19.96 1.99 -8.51
C LEU A 308 -21.19 2.91 -8.58
N ALA A 309 -21.67 3.43 -7.45
CA ALA A 309 -22.74 4.40 -7.42
C ALA A 309 -22.34 5.69 -8.15
N GLY A 310 -21.12 6.18 -7.92
CA GLY A 310 -20.56 7.31 -8.65
C GLY A 310 -20.42 7.04 -10.15
N GLY A 311 -20.02 5.83 -10.55
CA GLY A 311 -19.94 5.38 -11.95
C GLY A 311 -21.31 5.33 -12.61
N LEU A 312 -22.34 4.89 -11.90
CA LEU A 312 -23.74 4.95 -12.39
C LEU A 312 -24.16 6.39 -12.66
N VAL A 313 -23.93 7.31 -11.72
CA VAL A 313 -24.23 8.75 -11.92
C VAL A 313 -23.39 9.31 -13.07
N GLY A 314 -22.10 8.97 -13.16
CA GLY A 314 -21.24 9.35 -14.27
C GLY A 314 -21.79 8.88 -15.62
N ASN A 315 -22.23 7.64 -15.72
CA ASN A 315 -22.77 7.09 -16.97
C ASN A 315 -24.17 7.62 -17.32
N LEU A 316 -24.99 7.95 -16.33
CA LEU A 316 -26.34 8.51 -16.58
C LEU A 316 -26.34 10.01 -16.81
N VAL A 317 -25.37 10.76 -16.28
CA VAL A 317 -25.34 12.23 -16.37
C VAL A 317 -24.17 12.70 -17.22
N VAL A 318 -22.93 12.29 -16.88
CA VAL A 318 -21.73 12.81 -17.56
C VAL A 318 -21.61 12.26 -18.97
N LEU A 319 -21.89 10.97 -19.19
CA LEU A 319 -21.78 10.36 -20.52
C LEU A 319 -22.72 10.99 -21.54
N PRO A 320 -24.03 11.20 -21.30
CA PRO A 320 -24.90 11.89 -22.21
C PRO A 320 -24.45 13.33 -22.53
N VAL A 321 -23.99 14.06 -21.51
CA VAL A 321 -23.47 15.43 -21.68
C VAL A 321 -22.21 15.42 -22.56
N LEU A 322 -21.27 14.51 -22.34
CA LEU A 322 -20.09 14.39 -23.19
C LEU A 322 -20.42 14.01 -24.62
N LEU A 323 -21.40 13.12 -24.84
CA LEU A 323 -21.87 12.77 -26.18
C LEU A 323 -22.49 13.97 -26.88
N THR A 324 -23.28 14.81 -26.18
CA THR A 324 -23.87 16.05 -26.75
C THR A 324 -22.80 17.10 -27.05
N LEU A 325 -21.86 17.34 -26.16
CA LEU A 325 -20.79 18.33 -26.39
C LEU A 325 -19.88 17.94 -27.56
N LEU A 326 -19.65 16.64 -27.74
CA LEU A 326 -18.77 16.11 -28.76
C LEU A 326 -19.52 15.63 -30.01
N SER A 327 -20.83 15.87 -30.09
CA SER A 327 -21.65 15.52 -31.29
C SER A 327 -21.07 16.00 -32.61
N PRO A 328 -20.47 17.22 -32.74
CA PRO A 328 -19.87 17.67 -34.00
C PRO A 328 -18.66 16.83 -34.46
N TRP A 329 -18.00 16.15 -33.52
CA TRP A 329 -16.76 15.38 -33.75
C TRP A 329 -17.01 13.86 -33.88
N ILE A 330 -18.21 13.39 -33.54
CA ILE A 330 -18.53 11.94 -33.47
C ILE A 330 -18.98 11.37 -34.83
N GLY A 331 -19.24 12.21 -35.86
CA GLY A 331 -19.46 11.72 -37.22
C GLY A 331 -20.18 12.70 -38.14
N PRO A 332 -19.89 12.66 -39.46
CA PRO A 332 -20.64 13.37 -40.46
C PRO A 332 -21.95 12.62 -40.74
N GLY A 333 -23.00 12.93 -40.01
CA GLY A 333 -24.31 12.30 -40.16
C GLY A 333 -25.32 12.60 -39.08
N CYS A 334 -24.96 13.45 -38.13
CA CYS A 334 -25.88 13.93 -37.11
C CYS A 334 -26.24 15.41 -37.43
N PRO A 335 -27.35 15.71 -38.16
CA PRO A 335 -27.80 17.08 -38.23
C PRO A 335 -28.13 17.51 -36.80
N ALA A 336 -27.39 18.47 -36.28
CA ALA A 336 -27.83 19.20 -35.11
C ALA A 336 -29.22 19.73 -35.42
N ASP A 337 -30.19 19.34 -34.60
CA ASP A 337 -31.58 19.78 -34.80
C ASP A 337 -31.62 21.30 -34.56
N GLU A 338 -31.53 22.05 -35.64
CA GLU A 338 -31.55 23.51 -35.67
C GLU A 338 -32.85 24.09 -35.07
N LYS A 339 -33.86 23.23 -34.84
CA LYS A 339 -35.15 23.59 -34.27
C LYS A 339 -35.14 23.79 -32.74
N THR A 340 -34.16 23.23 -32.03
CA THR A 340 -34.11 23.38 -30.56
C THR A 340 -33.50 24.70 -30.12
N LEU A 341 -32.69 25.36 -30.98
CA LEU A 341 -32.11 26.67 -30.67
C LEU A 341 -33.07 27.83 -30.96
N GLN A 342 -34.08 27.63 -31.81
CA GLN A 342 -35.08 28.67 -32.08
C GLN A 342 -36.13 28.83 -30.97
N HIS A 343 -36.40 27.82 -30.17
CA HIS A 343 -37.34 27.93 -29.05
C HIS A 343 -36.71 28.48 -27.77
N ALA A 344 -35.39 28.49 -27.63
CA ALA A 344 -34.70 29.11 -26.50
C ALA A 344 -34.43 30.61 -26.67
N SER A 345 -34.76 31.18 -27.87
CA SER A 345 -34.57 32.59 -28.17
C SER A 345 -35.89 33.40 -28.06
N ILE A 346 -37.01 32.78 -27.67
CA ILE A 346 -38.32 33.42 -27.59
C ILE A 346 -39.00 33.16 -26.22
N ALA A 347 -38.24 32.85 -25.19
CA ALA A 347 -38.76 32.83 -23.82
C ALA A 347 -37.92 33.71 -22.87
#